data_b57585d68ac6c889e8d7f6e9a88645ea
#
_entry.id   b57585d68ac6c889e8d7f6e9a88645ea
#
_cell.length_a   1.000
_cell.length_b   1.000
_cell.length_c   1.000
_cell.angle_alpha   90.00
_cell.angle_beta   90.00
_cell.angle_gamma   90.00
#
_symmetry.space_group_name_H-M   'P 1'
#
loop_
_entity.id
_entity.type
_entity.pdbx_description
1 polymer ?
#
loop_
_entity_poly.entity_id
_entity_poly.type
_entity_poly.pdbx_seq_one_letter_code
_entity_poly.pdbx_strand_id
1 'polypeptide(L)'
;MAFLGHLVLGKVMAEECPLSAPLVLKDMQSGVAGETGNVWTIAPDCSFTVARQVGLNLLQPHKQGQLTLQQRLQLEQMMDRMAATALPEQLGSGPQVNARRITLAYGGKQSVLTLPPGGGDLGALRAAASDDSTRHMLDLANDLKAMMGGG
;
A
#
# COMPACT_ATOMS: atom_id res chain seq x y z
N MET A 1 2.17 23.38 -34.81
CA MET A 1 1.12 22.38 -34.73
C MET A 1 1.55 21.11 -33.99
N ALA A 2 2.65 20.47 -34.41
CA ALA A 2 3.18 19.29 -33.73
C ALA A 2 3.58 19.54 -32.28
N PHE A 3 4.04 20.73 -31.95
CA PHE A 3 4.44 21.10 -30.58
C PHE A 3 3.27 21.13 -29.60
N LEU A 4 2.11 21.61 -30.02
CA LEU A 4 0.94 21.67 -29.18
C LEU A 4 0.45 20.26 -28.83
N GLY A 5 0.53 19.35 -29.81
CA GLY A 5 0.16 17.96 -29.54
C GLY A 5 1.05 17.29 -28.50
N HIS A 6 2.36 17.55 -28.54
CA HIS A 6 3.29 17.01 -27.54
C HIS A 6 3.03 17.54 -26.13
N LEU A 7 2.75 18.82 -26.01
CA LEU A 7 2.44 19.44 -24.71
C LEU A 7 1.13 18.87 -24.11
N VAL A 8 0.12 18.68 -24.95
CA VAL A 8 -1.14 18.09 -24.51
C VAL A 8 -0.96 16.65 -24.07
N LEU A 9 -0.18 15.85 -24.81
CA LEU A 9 0.14 14.48 -24.43
C LEU A 9 0.89 14.40 -23.11
N GLY A 10 1.87 15.26 -22.90
CA GLY A 10 2.60 15.32 -21.64
C GLY A 10 1.70 15.64 -20.44
N LYS A 11 0.76 16.57 -20.65
CA LYS A 11 -0.22 16.93 -19.62
C LYS A 11 -1.17 15.77 -19.31
N VAL A 12 -1.67 15.09 -20.32
CA VAL A 12 -2.56 13.94 -20.18
C VAL A 12 -1.85 12.82 -19.42
N MET A 13 -0.59 12.53 -19.76
CA MET A 13 0.19 11.51 -19.08
C MET A 13 0.43 11.85 -17.60
N ALA A 14 0.66 13.13 -17.26
CA ALA A 14 0.83 13.57 -15.88
C ALA A 14 -0.46 13.43 -15.06
N GLU A 15 -1.62 13.47 -15.73
CA GLU A 15 -2.92 13.30 -15.08
C GLU A 15 -3.37 11.85 -15.01
N GLU A 16 -2.76 10.97 -15.78
CA GLU A 16 -3.10 9.55 -15.76
C GLU A 16 -2.61 8.87 -14.50
N CYS A 17 -3.30 7.79 -14.15
CA CYS A 17 -2.89 6.97 -13.03
C CYS A 17 -1.62 6.18 -13.39
N PRO A 18 -0.58 6.19 -12.54
CA PRO A 18 0.65 5.46 -12.83
C PRO A 18 0.53 3.95 -12.69
N LEU A 19 -0.64 3.43 -12.30
CA LEU A 19 -0.81 2.01 -12.05
C LEU A 19 -1.28 1.27 -13.31
N SER A 20 -0.70 0.09 -13.56
CA SER A 20 -1.15 -0.84 -14.59
C SER A 20 -1.95 -2.00 -14.01
N ALA A 21 -2.01 -2.13 -12.69
CA ALA A 21 -2.73 -3.16 -11.95
C ALA A 21 -3.16 -2.57 -10.60
N PRO A 22 -4.09 -3.19 -9.87
CA PRO A 22 -4.44 -2.74 -8.53
C PRO A 22 -3.23 -2.81 -7.59
N LEU A 23 -3.07 -1.77 -6.77
CA LEU A 23 -2.11 -1.74 -5.67
C LEU A 23 -2.89 -1.99 -4.38
N VAL A 24 -2.52 -3.04 -3.64
CA VAL A 24 -3.26 -3.46 -2.46
C VAL A 24 -2.34 -3.49 -1.25
N LEU A 25 -2.76 -2.82 -0.20
CA LEU A 25 -2.12 -2.86 1.11
C LEU A 25 -3.09 -3.48 2.10
N LYS A 26 -2.63 -4.49 2.84
CA LYS A 26 -3.39 -5.09 3.94
C LYS A 26 -2.63 -4.95 5.23
N ASP A 27 -3.33 -4.64 6.29
CA ASP A 27 -2.79 -4.63 7.65
C ASP A 27 -3.74 -5.45 8.51
N MET A 28 -3.33 -6.69 8.78
CA MET A 28 -4.17 -7.71 9.38
C MET A 28 -3.57 -8.18 10.70
N GLN A 29 -4.43 -8.39 11.68
CA GLN A 29 -4.09 -8.96 12.98
C GLN A 29 -4.74 -10.33 13.12
N SER A 30 -3.94 -11.35 13.35
CA SER A 30 -4.44 -12.69 13.66
C SER A 30 -4.94 -12.78 15.09
N GLY A 31 -5.99 -13.56 15.30
CA GLY A 31 -6.57 -13.78 16.62
C GLY A 31 -7.43 -15.03 16.65
N VAL A 32 -8.17 -15.22 17.73
CA VAL A 32 -9.02 -16.40 17.93
C VAL A 32 -10.08 -16.54 16.84
N ALA A 33 -10.60 -15.41 16.35
CA ALA A 33 -11.62 -15.39 15.31
C ALA A 33 -11.03 -15.36 13.88
N GLY A 34 -9.73 -15.62 13.72
CA GLY A 34 -9.04 -15.51 12.45
C GLY A 34 -8.39 -14.14 12.27
N GLU A 35 -8.03 -13.80 11.04
CA GLU A 35 -7.41 -12.52 10.73
C GLU A 35 -8.47 -11.43 10.54
N THR A 36 -8.22 -10.25 11.12
CA THR A 36 -9.05 -9.07 10.93
C THR A 36 -8.16 -7.85 10.70
N GLY A 37 -8.63 -6.91 9.92
CA GLY A 37 -7.91 -5.68 9.66
C GLY A 37 -8.51 -4.86 8.54
N ASN A 38 -7.69 -4.00 7.95
CA ASN A 38 -8.12 -3.13 6.86
C ASN A 38 -7.36 -3.43 5.58
N VAL A 39 -8.03 -3.18 4.48
CA VAL A 39 -7.49 -3.34 3.13
C VAL A 39 -7.65 -2.01 2.39
N TRP A 40 -6.54 -1.48 1.92
CA TRP A 40 -6.47 -0.27 1.10
C TRP A 40 -6.20 -0.70 -0.33
N THR A 41 -7.03 -0.30 -1.26
CA THR A 41 -6.88 -0.65 -2.67
C THR A 41 -6.91 0.60 -3.52
N ILE A 42 -5.92 0.73 -4.41
CA ILE A 42 -5.92 1.75 -5.46
C ILE A 42 -6.05 1.03 -6.79
N ALA A 43 -7.10 1.36 -7.53
CA ALA A 43 -7.36 0.78 -8.84
C ALA A 43 -6.55 1.50 -9.94
N PRO A 44 -6.40 0.90 -11.13
CA PRO A 44 -5.66 1.52 -12.23
C PRO A 44 -6.20 2.87 -12.72
N ASP A 45 -7.43 3.21 -12.37
CA ASP A 45 -8.00 4.53 -12.64
C ASP A 45 -7.77 5.53 -11.50
N CYS A 46 -6.96 5.15 -10.50
CA CYS A 46 -6.68 5.90 -9.29
C CYS A 46 -7.90 6.16 -8.39
N SER A 47 -8.98 5.42 -8.57
CA SER A 47 -9.99 5.31 -7.53
C SER A 47 -9.43 4.47 -6.38
N PHE A 48 -9.84 4.76 -5.16
CA PHE A 48 -9.38 3.99 -4.01
C PHE A 48 -10.53 3.60 -3.09
N THR A 49 -10.33 2.52 -2.37
CA THR A 49 -11.23 2.06 -1.32
C THR A 49 -10.44 1.68 -0.08
N VAL A 50 -11.06 1.87 1.08
CA VAL A 50 -10.59 1.31 2.34
C VAL A 50 -11.73 0.49 2.91
N ALA A 51 -11.47 -0.78 3.16
CA ALA A 51 -12.48 -1.71 3.64
C ALA A 51 -11.94 -2.56 4.78
N ARG A 52 -12.83 -2.98 5.67
CA ARG A 52 -12.49 -3.93 6.71
C ARG A 52 -12.59 -5.34 6.16
N GLN A 53 -11.66 -6.18 6.55
CA GLN A 53 -11.71 -7.61 6.24
C GLN A 53 -11.80 -8.40 7.55
N VAL A 54 -12.70 -9.37 7.57
CA VAL A 54 -12.89 -10.29 8.71
C VAL A 54 -12.77 -11.71 8.15
N GLY A 55 -11.69 -12.40 8.48
CA GLY A 55 -11.37 -13.68 7.89
C GLY A 55 -11.20 -13.54 6.38
N LEU A 56 -11.97 -14.28 5.61
CA LEU A 56 -11.95 -14.21 4.14
C LEU A 56 -12.98 -13.22 3.57
N ASN A 57 -13.75 -12.54 4.44
CA ASN A 57 -14.83 -11.65 4.01
C ASN A 57 -14.36 -10.22 3.97
N LEU A 58 -14.30 -9.64 2.78
CA LEU A 58 -14.09 -8.22 2.60
C LEU A 58 -15.44 -7.52 2.70
N LEU A 59 -15.56 -6.62 3.67
CA LEU A 59 -16.80 -5.89 3.91
C LEU A 59 -16.93 -4.71 2.93
N GLN A 60 -18.09 -4.05 2.95
CA GLN A 60 -18.31 -2.86 2.16
C GLN A 60 -17.27 -1.79 2.51
N PRO A 61 -16.73 -1.05 1.54
CA PRO A 61 -15.80 0.03 1.83
C PRO A 61 -16.43 1.06 2.76
N HIS A 62 -15.68 1.44 3.80
CA HIS A 62 -16.08 2.53 4.68
C HIS A 62 -15.48 3.87 4.25
N LYS A 63 -14.57 3.84 3.27
CA LYS A 63 -14.01 5.02 2.65
C LYS A 63 -13.71 4.74 1.18
N GLN A 64 -13.98 5.71 0.31
CA GLN A 64 -13.69 5.60 -1.11
C GLN A 64 -13.57 6.97 -1.73
N GLY A 65 -12.86 7.06 -2.84
CA GLY A 65 -12.66 8.32 -3.54
C GLY A 65 -11.75 8.19 -4.74
N GLN A 66 -11.33 9.33 -5.25
CA GLN A 66 -10.36 9.46 -6.32
C GLN A 66 -9.11 10.15 -5.78
N LEU A 67 -7.95 9.66 -6.16
CA LEU A 67 -6.71 10.37 -5.83
C LEU A 67 -6.67 11.71 -6.57
N THR A 68 -6.23 12.74 -5.88
CA THR A 68 -5.98 14.05 -6.47
C THR A 68 -4.77 13.98 -7.40
N LEU A 69 -4.57 14.99 -8.23
CA LEU A 69 -3.37 15.06 -9.09
C LEU A 69 -2.09 14.99 -8.25
N GLN A 70 -2.03 15.72 -7.14
CA GLN A 70 -0.88 15.68 -6.25
C GLN A 70 -0.64 14.29 -5.67
N GLN A 71 -1.70 13.61 -5.26
CA GLN A 71 -1.59 12.24 -4.76
C GLN A 71 -1.13 11.25 -5.84
N ARG A 72 -1.56 11.44 -7.09
CA ARG A 72 -1.08 10.62 -8.21
C ARG A 72 0.41 10.82 -8.47
N LEU A 73 0.91 12.04 -8.33
CA LEU A 73 2.34 12.31 -8.44
C LEU A 73 3.13 11.66 -7.28
N GLN A 74 2.60 11.70 -6.08
CA GLN A 74 3.19 10.98 -4.93
C GLN A 74 3.19 9.47 -5.17
N LEU A 75 2.12 8.94 -5.73
CA LEU A 75 2.02 7.52 -6.08
C LEU A 75 3.06 7.14 -7.12
N GLU A 76 3.25 7.96 -8.14
CA GLU A 76 4.27 7.72 -9.17
C GLU A 76 5.67 7.64 -8.55
N GLN A 77 6.02 8.56 -7.65
CA GLN A 77 7.29 8.52 -6.92
C GLN A 77 7.42 7.27 -6.07
N MET A 78 6.34 6.84 -5.45
CA MET A 78 6.31 5.63 -4.65
C MET A 78 6.52 4.38 -5.52
N MET A 79 5.91 4.33 -6.69
CA MET A 79 6.10 3.24 -7.65
C MET A 79 7.55 3.19 -8.14
N ASP A 80 8.17 4.34 -8.36
CA ASP A 80 9.59 4.41 -8.73
C ASP A 80 10.49 3.86 -7.62
N ARG A 81 10.21 4.18 -6.37
CA ARG A 81 10.95 3.63 -5.22
C ARG A 81 10.77 2.11 -5.12
N MET A 82 9.56 1.60 -5.35
CA MET A 82 9.30 0.16 -5.35
C MET A 82 10.07 -0.55 -6.45
N ALA A 83 10.18 0.05 -7.64
CA ALA A 83 10.93 -0.51 -8.75
C ALA A 83 12.44 -0.46 -8.50
N ALA A 84 12.93 0.61 -7.87
CA ALA A 84 14.36 0.79 -7.59
C ALA A 84 14.87 -0.15 -6.49
N THR A 85 14.04 -0.47 -5.51
CA THR A 85 14.40 -1.31 -4.36
C THR A 85 13.39 -2.43 -4.24
N ALA A 86 13.71 -3.60 -4.80
CA ALA A 86 12.85 -4.77 -4.72
C ALA A 86 12.72 -5.24 -3.28
N LEU A 87 11.47 -5.40 -2.81
CA LEU A 87 11.20 -5.96 -1.50
C LEU A 87 11.22 -7.49 -1.57
N PRO A 88 11.81 -8.17 -0.58
CA PRO A 88 11.67 -9.63 -0.46
C PRO A 88 10.21 -10.04 -0.29
N GLU A 89 9.87 -11.26 -0.68
CA GLU A 89 8.52 -11.78 -0.47
C GLU A 89 8.17 -11.93 1.01
N GLN A 90 9.17 -12.25 1.84
CA GLN A 90 8.98 -12.44 3.28
C GLN A 90 9.93 -11.52 4.04
N LEU A 91 9.36 -10.78 4.98
CA LEU A 91 10.06 -9.81 5.83
C LEU A 91 9.67 -10.01 7.29
N GLY A 92 10.55 -9.57 8.19
CA GLY A 92 10.27 -9.55 9.62
C GLY A 92 10.46 -10.90 10.30
N SER A 93 9.72 -11.07 11.38
CA SER A 93 9.82 -12.28 12.21
C SER A 93 9.25 -13.49 11.47
N GLY A 94 9.75 -14.68 11.82
CA GLY A 94 9.17 -15.92 11.34
C GLY A 94 7.76 -16.16 11.88
N PRO A 95 7.22 -17.39 11.69
CA PRO A 95 5.86 -17.69 12.14
C PRO A 95 5.70 -17.38 13.64
N GLN A 96 4.63 -16.65 13.95
CA GLN A 96 4.28 -16.25 15.30
C GLN A 96 2.80 -16.47 15.57
N VAL A 97 2.49 -16.77 16.83
CA VAL A 97 1.09 -16.85 17.27
C VAL A 97 0.50 -15.43 17.31
N ASN A 98 -0.68 -15.28 16.73
CA ASN A 98 -1.40 -13.99 16.68
C ASN A 98 -0.59 -12.87 16.02
N ALA A 99 0.17 -13.20 14.98
CA ALA A 99 1.00 -12.23 14.29
C ALA A 99 0.18 -11.11 13.64
N ARG A 100 0.79 -9.93 13.52
CA ARG A 100 0.33 -8.87 12.65
C ARG A 100 1.05 -9.01 11.31
N ARG A 101 0.33 -8.94 10.22
CA ARG A 101 0.89 -9.04 8.87
C ARG A 101 0.52 -7.81 8.06
N ILE A 102 1.55 -7.19 7.49
CA ILE A 102 1.37 -6.10 6.53
C ILE A 102 1.76 -6.64 5.17
N THR A 103 0.82 -6.61 4.23
CA THR A 103 1.01 -7.17 2.89
C THR A 103 0.88 -6.05 1.86
N LEU A 104 1.86 -5.98 0.95
CA LEU A 104 1.84 -5.07 -0.17
C LEU A 104 1.89 -5.89 -1.46
N ALA A 105 0.87 -5.75 -2.30
CA ALA A 105 0.73 -6.52 -3.53
C ALA A 105 0.53 -5.62 -4.73
N TYR A 106 1.29 -5.87 -5.80
CA TYR A 106 1.17 -5.15 -7.06
C TYR A 106 1.75 -5.96 -8.22
N GLY A 107 1.00 -6.03 -9.32
CA GLY A 107 1.50 -6.62 -10.55
C GLY A 107 1.94 -8.08 -10.43
N GLY A 108 1.22 -8.88 -9.66
CA GLY A 108 1.55 -10.29 -9.45
C GLY A 108 2.66 -10.54 -8.44
N LYS A 109 3.24 -9.49 -7.85
CA LYS A 109 4.25 -9.59 -6.80
C LYS A 109 3.64 -9.22 -5.46
N GLN A 110 4.14 -9.84 -4.40
CA GLN A 110 3.64 -9.62 -3.05
C GLN A 110 4.79 -9.67 -2.06
N SER A 111 4.77 -8.76 -1.10
CA SER A 111 5.66 -8.76 0.05
C SER A 111 4.85 -8.81 1.33
N VAL A 112 5.23 -9.67 2.25
CA VAL A 112 4.54 -9.85 3.53
C VAL A 112 5.51 -9.59 4.66
N LEU A 113 5.19 -8.60 5.49
CA LEU A 113 5.94 -8.28 6.71
C LEU A 113 5.19 -8.87 7.90
N THR A 114 5.82 -9.83 8.57
CA THR A 114 5.26 -10.45 9.77
C THR A 114 5.85 -9.79 11.01
N LEU A 115 4.98 -9.33 11.90
CA LEU A 115 5.31 -8.60 13.11
C LEU A 115 4.71 -9.31 14.32
N PRO A 116 5.28 -9.07 15.53
CA PRO A 116 4.63 -9.52 16.76
C PRO A 116 3.23 -8.93 16.92
N PRO A 117 2.35 -9.53 17.75
CA PRO A 117 1.01 -9.01 17.99
C PRO A 117 1.03 -7.56 18.47
N GLY A 118 0.05 -6.78 18.03
CA GLY A 118 -0.08 -5.38 18.40
C GLY A 118 0.90 -4.49 17.64
N GLY A 119 1.65 -3.69 18.35
CA GLY A 119 2.76 -2.92 17.78
C GLY A 119 2.46 -1.47 17.45
N GLY A 120 1.22 -1.01 17.58
CA GLY A 120 0.89 0.40 17.41
C GLY A 120 1.00 0.90 15.97
N ASP A 121 1.33 2.17 15.82
CA ASP A 121 1.38 2.80 14.50
C ASP A 121 2.65 2.41 13.72
N LEU A 122 2.58 2.62 12.41
CA LEU A 122 3.67 2.24 11.50
C LEU A 122 4.93 3.09 11.71
N GLY A 123 4.78 4.33 12.16
CA GLY A 123 5.92 5.19 12.47
C GLY A 123 6.75 4.65 13.63
N ALA A 124 6.10 4.18 14.69
CA ALA A 124 6.77 3.57 15.83
C ALA A 124 7.45 2.26 15.43
N LEU A 125 6.78 1.44 14.62
CA LEU A 125 7.34 0.19 14.10
C LEU A 125 8.57 0.45 13.23
N ARG A 126 8.51 1.47 12.38
CA ARG A 126 9.64 1.87 11.54
C ARG A 126 10.83 2.29 12.36
N ALA A 127 10.63 3.06 13.42
CA ALA A 127 11.70 3.50 14.30
C ALA A 127 12.38 2.33 15.03
N ALA A 128 11.64 1.27 15.33
CA ALA A 128 12.15 0.08 16.00
C ALA A 128 12.75 -0.95 15.01
N ALA A 129 12.56 -0.80 13.72
CA ALA A 129 13.02 -1.76 12.73
C ALA A 129 14.54 -1.78 12.64
N SER A 130 15.11 -2.99 12.55
CA SER A 130 16.55 -3.19 12.55
C SER A 130 17.16 -3.26 11.15
N ASP A 131 16.36 -3.52 10.13
CA ASP A 131 16.85 -3.67 8.75
C ASP A 131 16.18 -2.69 7.79
N ASP A 132 16.90 -2.38 6.70
CA ASP A 132 16.46 -1.39 5.72
C ASP A 132 15.23 -1.84 4.94
N SER A 133 15.12 -3.12 4.62
CA SER A 133 13.95 -3.64 3.88
C SER A 133 12.67 -3.48 4.68
N THR A 134 12.71 -3.78 5.97
CA THR A 134 11.56 -3.59 6.86
C THR A 134 11.18 -2.11 6.96
N ARG A 135 12.16 -1.22 7.13
CA ARG A 135 11.91 0.22 7.15
C ARG A 135 11.30 0.71 5.85
N HIS A 136 11.81 0.24 4.72
CA HIS A 136 11.29 0.61 3.40
C HIS A 136 9.82 0.16 3.24
N MET A 137 9.53 -1.07 3.62
CA MET A 137 8.15 -1.60 3.59
C MET A 137 7.21 -0.77 4.46
N LEU A 138 7.62 -0.43 5.67
CA LEU A 138 6.82 0.38 6.60
C LEU A 138 6.62 1.80 6.08
N ASP A 139 7.64 2.39 5.45
CA ASP A 139 7.51 3.72 4.84
C ASP A 139 6.48 3.70 3.70
N LEU A 140 6.53 2.70 2.82
CA LEU A 140 5.56 2.56 1.74
C LEU A 140 4.15 2.38 2.29
N ALA A 141 3.98 1.52 3.28
CA ALA A 141 2.68 1.27 3.90
C ALA A 141 2.12 2.53 4.57
N ASN A 142 2.96 3.24 5.30
CA ASN A 142 2.55 4.47 5.97
C ASN A 142 2.15 5.56 4.97
N ASP A 143 2.93 5.73 3.90
CA ASP A 143 2.63 6.71 2.85
C ASP A 143 1.31 6.38 2.15
N LEU A 144 1.05 5.11 1.86
CA LEU A 144 -0.22 4.69 1.25
C LEU A 144 -1.41 4.95 2.17
N LYS A 145 -1.29 4.62 3.44
CA LYS A 145 -2.37 4.91 4.41
C LYS A 145 -2.65 6.40 4.52
N ALA A 146 -1.60 7.22 4.60
CA ALA A 146 -1.73 8.67 4.68
C ALA A 146 -2.40 9.25 3.43
N MET A 147 -2.04 8.74 2.27
CA MET A 147 -2.60 9.18 0.99
C MET A 147 -4.11 8.92 0.92
N MET A 148 -4.56 7.82 1.46
CA MET A 148 -5.98 7.43 1.45
C MET A 148 -6.72 7.84 2.73
N GLY A 149 -6.12 8.70 3.56
CA GLY A 149 -6.76 9.26 4.73
C GLY A 149 -6.61 8.44 6.01
N GLY A 150 -5.56 7.66 6.09
CA GLY A 150 -5.17 7.00 7.33
C GLY A 150 -5.92 5.72 7.66
N GLY A 151 -7.12 5.59 7.27
CA GLY A 151 -7.95 4.38 7.52
C GLY A 151 -8.24 4.12 8.96
#